data_0325c9470d7bc4d56e0c6172c4d4d249
#
_entry.id   0325c9470d7bc4d56e0c6172c4d4d249
#
_cell.length_a   1.000
_cell.length_b   1.000
_cell.length_c   1.000
_cell.angle_alpha   90.00
_cell.angle_beta   90.00
_cell.angle_gamma   90.00
#
_symmetry.space_group_name_H-M   'P 1'
#
loop_
_entity.id
_entity.type
_entity.pdbx_description
1 polymer ?
#
loop_
_entity_poly.entity_id
_entity_poly.type
_entity_poly.pdbx_seq_one_letter_code
_entity_poly.pdbx_strand_id
1 'polypeptide(L)'
;MLWLAMRRFLVLLWLLSLALAAPRLVVEPEDGVKPLLDLIASAREEILVKMYLWTPSRMDVVEALGEAARRGVRVRVLLEREPSGGRVDLEVFQALKARGVEVRLTTPFRFVFVHEKSLVVDRKRAWVGTMNLTGSSFAANREYALILDDPAQVAEIAKVFEADWEGERLDLSQALLVWAPSRVLGGVKEGNARETLLALIRGAQRELFLEHQAMAD
;
A
#
# COMPACT_ATOMS: atom_id res chain seq x y z
N MET A 1 20.41 -21.59 -42.25
CA MET A 1 19.61 -22.29 -41.21
C MET A 1 19.89 -21.74 -39.80
N LEU A 2 21.13 -21.42 -39.41
CA LEU A 2 21.48 -20.88 -38.09
C LEU A 2 20.78 -19.55 -37.77
N TRP A 3 20.63 -18.66 -38.76
CA TRP A 3 20.05 -17.31 -38.59
C TRP A 3 18.54 -17.31 -38.31
N LEU A 4 17.80 -18.28 -38.85
CA LEU A 4 16.37 -18.46 -38.56
C LEU A 4 16.13 -19.06 -37.16
N ALA A 5 17.02 -19.94 -36.69
CA ALA A 5 16.95 -20.52 -35.36
C ALA A 5 17.25 -19.47 -34.28
N MET A 6 18.22 -18.61 -34.51
CA MET A 6 18.60 -17.53 -33.60
C MET A 6 17.49 -16.45 -33.47
N ARG A 7 16.77 -16.11 -34.55
CA ARG A 7 15.60 -15.22 -34.51
C ARG A 7 14.43 -15.82 -33.72
N ARG A 8 14.18 -17.12 -33.88
CA ARG A 8 13.12 -17.81 -33.12
C ARG A 8 13.45 -17.91 -31.63
N PHE A 9 14.73 -18.06 -31.27
CA PHE A 9 15.19 -18.09 -29.88
C PHE A 9 15.07 -16.71 -29.21
N LEU A 10 15.40 -15.64 -29.92
CA LEU A 10 15.23 -14.25 -29.40
C LEU A 10 13.74 -13.85 -29.24
N VAL A 11 12.86 -14.30 -30.13
CA VAL A 11 11.42 -14.08 -29.99
C VAL A 11 10.82 -14.87 -28.83
N LEU A 12 11.29 -16.10 -28.56
CA LEU A 12 10.88 -16.87 -27.39
C LEU A 12 11.37 -16.23 -26.08
N LEU A 13 12.60 -15.71 -26.05
CA LEU A 13 13.11 -14.98 -24.87
C LEU A 13 12.34 -13.68 -24.62
N TRP A 14 11.89 -12.99 -25.66
CA TRP A 14 11.05 -11.80 -25.55
C TRP A 14 9.63 -12.14 -25.05
N LEU A 15 9.07 -13.26 -25.44
CA LEU A 15 7.75 -13.73 -24.96
C LEU A 15 7.79 -14.27 -23.52
N LEU A 16 8.95 -14.77 -23.04
CA LEU A 16 9.11 -15.15 -21.63
C LEU A 16 9.23 -13.94 -20.67
N SER A 17 9.61 -12.76 -21.16
CA SER A 17 9.71 -11.56 -20.33
C SER A 17 8.40 -10.81 -20.13
N LEU A 18 7.30 -11.29 -20.73
CA LEU A 18 5.94 -10.72 -20.58
C LEU A 18 5.04 -11.52 -19.63
N ALA A 19 5.59 -12.43 -18.83
CA ALA A 19 4.88 -12.96 -17.69
C ALA A 19 4.83 -11.85 -16.63
N LEU A 20 3.82 -10.98 -16.70
CA LEU A 20 3.43 -10.13 -15.56
C LEU A 20 3.24 -11.10 -14.39
N ALA A 21 4.09 -11.01 -13.37
CA ALA A 21 3.90 -11.81 -12.19
C ALA A 21 2.53 -11.46 -11.60
N ALA A 22 1.71 -12.46 -11.37
CA ALA A 22 0.40 -12.22 -10.75
C ALA A 22 0.64 -11.65 -9.34
N PRO A 23 -0.16 -10.67 -8.91
CA PRO A 23 -0.03 -10.13 -7.56
C PRO A 23 -0.13 -11.26 -6.53
N ARG A 24 0.75 -11.24 -5.53
CA ARG A 24 0.71 -12.22 -4.45
C ARG A 24 -0.35 -11.82 -3.44
N LEU A 25 -1.36 -12.66 -3.25
CA LEU A 25 -2.33 -12.51 -2.17
C LEU A 25 -1.69 -12.97 -0.84
N VAL A 26 -1.92 -12.19 0.21
CA VAL A 26 -1.61 -12.49 1.60
C VAL A 26 -2.93 -12.52 2.37
N VAL A 27 -3.13 -13.55 3.17
CA VAL A 27 -4.38 -13.81 3.91
C VAL A 27 -4.08 -13.96 5.38
N GLU A 28 -4.68 -13.12 6.21
CA GLU A 28 -4.52 -13.21 7.66
C GLU A 28 -5.68 -13.95 8.33
N PRO A 29 -5.39 -14.66 9.40
CA PRO A 29 -4.13 -14.75 10.15
C PRO A 29 -3.15 -15.83 9.66
N GLU A 30 -3.44 -16.54 8.56
CA GLU A 30 -2.69 -17.71 8.11
C GLU A 30 -1.25 -17.38 7.71
N ASP A 31 -1.01 -16.27 7.01
CA ASP A 31 0.32 -15.88 6.52
C ASP A 31 1.15 -15.12 7.58
N GLY A 32 0.48 -14.46 8.53
CA GLY A 32 1.09 -13.66 9.56
C GLY A 32 1.92 -12.49 9.02
N VAL A 33 2.70 -11.85 9.89
CA VAL A 33 3.48 -10.66 9.53
C VAL A 33 4.69 -10.93 8.63
N LYS A 34 5.08 -12.20 8.49
CA LYS A 34 6.33 -12.56 7.80
C LYS A 34 6.43 -12.02 6.36
N PRO A 35 5.39 -12.10 5.50
CA PRO A 35 5.47 -11.55 4.15
C PRO A 35 5.77 -10.04 4.10
N LEU A 36 5.24 -9.27 5.06
CA LEU A 36 5.54 -7.84 5.18
C LEU A 36 6.99 -7.60 5.62
N LEU A 37 7.49 -8.34 6.61
CA LEU A 37 8.86 -8.24 7.09
C LEU A 37 9.87 -8.63 5.98
N ASP A 38 9.60 -9.69 5.23
CA ASP A 38 10.42 -10.11 4.09
C ASP A 38 10.48 -9.01 3.01
N LEU A 39 9.35 -8.36 2.73
CA LEU A 39 9.28 -7.25 1.79
C LEU A 39 10.14 -6.06 2.25
N ILE A 40 10.06 -5.65 3.52
CA ILE A 40 10.88 -4.60 4.13
C ILE A 40 12.38 -4.97 4.07
N ALA A 41 12.72 -6.21 4.43
CA ALA A 41 14.10 -6.68 4.42
C ALA A 41 14.74 -6.66 3.03
N SER A 42 13.94 -6.78 1.98
CA SER A 42 14.40 -6.76 0.58
C SER A 42 14.79 -5.38 0.05
N ALA A 43 14.43 -4.30 0.75
CA ALA A 43 14.68 -2.91 0.32
C ALA A 43 16.17 -2.58 0.18
N ARG A 44 16.51 -1.80 -0.86
CA ARG A 44 17.87 -1.35 -1.18
C ARG A 44 18.00 0.16 -1.26
N GLU A 45 16.96 0.87 -1.68
CA GLU A 45 16.98 2.31 -1.98
C GLU A 45 16.01 3.09 -1.11
N GLU A 46 14.71 2.75 -1.14
CA GLU A 46 13.71 3.46 -0.34
C GLU A 46 12.55 2.57 0.11
N ILE A 47 11.92 2.98 1.21
CA ILE A 47 10.64 2.44 1.68
C ILE A 47 9.71 3.63 1.97
N LEU A 48 8.49 3.57 1.41
CA LEU A 48 7.42 4.53 1.66
C LEU A 48 6.28 3.79 2.38
N VAL A 49 5.89 4.25 3.55
CA VAL A 49 4.81 3.63 4.34
C VAL A 49 3.71 4.64 4.60
N LYS A 50 2.47 4.29 4.30
CA LYS A 50 1.29 5.02 4.72
C LYS A 50 0.43 4.11 5.61
N MET A 51 0.14 4.55 6.84
CA MET A 51 -0.53 3.70 7.81
C MET A 51 -1.54 4.48 8.64
N TYR A 52 -2.77 3.94 8.67
CA TYR A 52 -3.87 4.52 9.44
C TYR A 52 -3.69 4.31 10.94
N LEU A 53 -3.51 3.07 11.39
CA LEU A 53 -3.36 2.73 12.81
C LEU A 53 -2.17 1.82 13.02
N TRP A 54 -1.29 2.21 13.94
CA TRP A 54 -0.13 1.43 14.35
C TRP A 54 -0.01 1.43 15.86
N THR A 55 0.07 0.27 16.47
CA THR A 55 0.17 0.09 17.92
C THR A 55 1.50 -0.58 18.30
N PRO A 56 1.95 -0.46 19.58
CA PRO A 56 3.18 -1.08 20.07
C PRO A 56 3.23 -2.60 19.92
N SER A 57 2.08 -3.27 19.74
CA SER A 57 2.05 -4.71 19.46
C SER A 57 2.74 -5.12 18.15
N ARG A 58 3.11 -4.15 17.30
CA ARG A 58 3.83 -4.34 16.03
C ARG A 58 5.16 -3.57 16.01
N MET A 59 5.89 -3.60 17.12
CA MET A 59 7.25 -3.06 17.20
C MET A 59 8.25 -3.83 16.34
N ASP A 60 7.98 -5.08 15.98
CA ASP A 60 8.75 -5.87 15.02
C ASP A 60 8.86 -5.19 13.65
N VAL A 61 7.78 -4.55 13.18
CA VAL A 61 7.79 -3.77 11.93
C VAL A 61 8.61 -2.48 12.10
N VAL A 62 8.54 -1.82 13.27
CA VAL A 62 9.39 -0.66 13.59
C VAL A 62 10.88 -1.05 13.56
N GLU A 63 11.24 -2.20 14.15
CA GLU A 63 12.62 -2.71 14.12
C GLU A 63 13.08 -2.98 12.68
N ALA A 64 12.25 -3.65 11.87
CA ALA A 64 12.59 -3.96 10.48
C ALA A 64 12.83 -2.69 9.64
N LEU A 65 12.01 -1.64 9.81
CA LEU A 65 12.22 -0.35 9.15
C LEU A 65 13.49 0.36 9.65
N GLY A 66 13.76 0.30 10.96
CA GLY A 66 15.00 0.82 11.53
C GLY A 66 16.24 0.09 11.02
N GLU A 67 16.16 -1.23 10.83
CA GLU A 67 17.24 -2.01 10.20
C GLU A 67 17.45 -1.62 8.74
N ALA A 68 16.37 -1.36 7.99
CA ALA A 68 16.49 -0.84 6.63
C ALA A 68 17.19 0.53 6.62
N ALA A 69 16.79 1.45 7.50
CA ALA A 69 17.44 2.77 7.64
C ALA A 69 18.94 2.64 7.99
N ARG A 70 19.32 1.72 8.90
CA ARG A 70 20.73 1.45 9.22
C ARG A 70 21.54 0.89 8.05
N ARG A 71 20.89 0.20 7.11
CA ARG A 71 21.52 -0.24 5.85
C ARG A 71 21.68 0.87 4.81
N GLY A 72 21.22 2.10 5.11
CA GLY A 72 21.23 3.25 4.20
C GLY A 72 20.01 3.39 3.32
N VAL A 73 18.95 2.59 3.54
CA VAL A 73 17.67 2.72 2.84
C VAL A 73 16.96 3.98 3.36
N ARG A 74 16.47 4.82 2.45
CA ARG A 74 15.65 5.97 2.82
C ARG A 74 14.26 5.49 3.24
N VAL A 75 13.90 5.64 4.50
CA VAL A 75 12.60 5.19 5.03
C VAL A 75 11.74 6.39 5.40
N ARG A 76 10.56 6.50 4.78
CA ARG A 76 9.57 7.56 5.04
C ARG A 76 8.24 6.93 5.48
N VAL A 77 7.69 7.40 6.59
CA VAL A 77 6.44 6.91 7.17
C VAL A 77 5.47 8.07 7.37
N LEU A 78 4.30 7.99 6.72
CA LEU A 78 3.19 8.90 6.92
C LEU A 78 2.11 8.21 7.76
N LEU A 79 1.89 8.71 8.99
CA LEU A 79 0.90 8.18 9.91
C LEU A 79 -0.35 9.05 9.96
N GLU A 80 -1.52 8.41 10.05
CA GLU A 80 -2.75 9.14 10.36
C GLU A 80 -2.62 9.83 11.73
N ARG A 81 -2.96 11.11 11.75
CA ARG A 81 -2.86 11.95 12.96
C ARG A 81 -3.83 11.52 14.05
N GLU A 82 -5.05 11.20 13.67
CA GLU A 82 -6.17 10.93 14.58
C GLU A 82 -6.93 9.64 14.19
N PRO A 83 -6.26 8.46 14.27
CA PRO A 83 -6.91 7.21 13.93
C PRO A 83 -8.02 6.89 14.94
N SER A 84 -9.19 6.47 14.43
CA SER A 84 -10.35 5.99 15.23
C SER A 84 -10.80 6.95 16.35
N GLY A 85 -10.70 8.27 16.11
CA GLY A 85 -11.05 9.29 17.11
C GLY A 85 -10.08 9.42 18.27
N GLY A 86 -8.92 8.75 18.20
CA GLY A 86 -7.81 8.86 19.12
C GLY A 86 -6.71 9.78 18.59
N ARG A 87 -5.49 9.44 18.93
CA ARG A 87 -4.27 10.10 18.43
C ARG A 87 -3.29 9.06 17.95
N VAL A 88 -2.34 9.48 17.11
CA VAL A 88 -1.19 8.64 16.75
C VAL A 88 -0.53 8.11 18.02
N ASP A 89 -0.11 6.85 17.99
CA ASP A 89 0.65 6.25 19.09
C ASP A 89 2.03 6.90 19.18
N LEU A 90 2.29 7.58 20.31
CA LEU A 90 3.54 8.34 20.50
C LEU A 90 4.75 7.41 20.71
N GLU A 91 4.57 6.21 21.27
CA GLU A 91 5.65 5.25 21.44
C GLU A 91 6.15 4.79 20.06
N VAL A 92 5.24 4.39 19.17
CA VAL A 92 5.55 4.01 17.78
C VAL A 92 6.20 5.18 17.04
N PHE A 93 5.63 6.38 17.12
CA PHE A 93 6.14 7.58 16.45
C PHE A 93 7.58 7.90 16.87
N GLN A 94 7.84 7.89 18.18
CA GLN A 94 9.18 8.19 18.72
C GLN A 94 10.17 7.06 18.41
N ALA A 95 9.73 5.81 18.47
CA ALA A 95 10.57 4.65 18.17
C ALA A 95 11.05 4.64 16.72
N LEU A 96 10.19 4.99 15.76
CA LEU A 96 10.55 5.16 14.35
C LEU A 96 11.60 6.27 14.18
N LYS A 97 11.35 7.45 14.75
CA LYS A 97 12.29 8.58 14.69
C LYS A 97 13.66 8.25 15.30
N ALA A 98 13.68 7.58 16.46
CA ALA A 98 14.91 7.19 17.13
C ALA A 98 15.76 6.20 16.29
N ARG A 99 15.15 5.52 15.31
CA ARG A 99 15.82 4.58 14.40
C ARG A 99 16.21 5.19 13.05
N GLY A 100 16.12 6.51 12.92
CA GLY A 100 16.51 7.22 11.69
C GLY A 100 15.46 7.20 10.58
N VAL A 101 14.21 6.84 10.90
CA VAL A 101 13.08 6.88 9.96
C VAL A 101 12.54 8.31 9.88
N GLU A 102 12.31 8.82 8.67
CA GLU A 102 11.60 10.08 8.45
C GLU A 102 10.09 9.86 8.70
N VAL A 103 9.53 10.47 9.73
CA VAL A 103 8.11 10.30 10.10
C VAL A 103 7.38 11.63 10.04
N ARG A 104 6.25 11.65 9.34
CA ARG A 104 5.29 12.76 9.34
C ARG A 104 3.90 12.29 9.74
N LEU A 105 3.07 13.22 10.15
CA LEU A 105 1.64 13.02 10.36
C LEU A 105 0.87 13.60 9.18
N THR A 106 -0.29 13.00 8.87
CA THR A 106 -1.18 13.49 7.80
C THR A 106 -1.54 14.96 7.99
N THR A 107 -1.68 15.67 6.87
CA THR A 107 -2.08 17.09 6.88
C THR A 107 -3.52 17.22 7.40
N PRO A 108 -3.75 18.01 8.46
CA PRO A 108 -5.10 18.20 9.00
C PRO A 108 -6.02 18.86 7.98
N PHE A 109 -7.32 18.55 8.08
CA PHE A 109 -8.41 19.14 7.29
C PHE A 109 -8.40 18.88 5.79
N ARG A 110 -7.46 18.09 5.26
CA ARG A 110 -7.50 17.66 3.86
C ARG A 110 -8.51 16.54 3.65
N PHE A 111 -8.42 15.50 4.48
CA PHE A 111 -9.37 14.39 4.56
C PHE A 111 -9.95 14.32 5.98
N VAL A 112 -11.06 13.60 6.14
CA VAL A 112 -11.53 13.24 7.48
C VAL A 112 -10.47 12.42 8.20
N PHE A 113 -9.89 11.44 7.48
CA PHE A 113 -8.69 10.70 7.85
C PHE A 113 -8.11 9.99 6.62
N VAL A 114 -6.85 9.66 6.66
CA VAL A 114 -6.20 8.81 5.66
C VAL A 114 -6.23 7.36 6.12
N HIS A 115 -7.16 6.57 5.57
CA HIS A 115 -7.41 5.18 6.00
C HIS A 115 -6.57 4.15 5.25
N GLU A 116 -5.60 4.57 4.46
CA GLU A 116 -4.74 3.71 3.66
C GLU A 116 -3.77 2.87 4.52
N LYS A 117 -3.48 1.66 4.09
CA LYS A 117 -2.48 0.77 4.63
C LYS A 117 -1.65 0.25 3.47
N SER A 118 -0.56 0.96 3.18
CA SER A 118 0.32 0.64 2.06
C SER A 118 1.79 0.77 2.43
N LEU A 119 2.63 0.04 1.69
CA LEU A 119 4.07 0.15 1.74
C LEU A 119 4.62 -0.04 0.33
N VAL A 120 5.54 0.84 -0.10
CA VAL A 120 6.25 0.72 -1.37
C VAL A 120 7.73 0.50 -1.10
N VAL A 121 8.34 -0.45 -1.81
CA VAL A 121 9.77 -0.77 -1.73
C VAL A 121 10.43 -0.51 -3.07
N ASP A 122 11.45 0.36 -3.06
CA ASP A 122 12.33 0.67 -4.20
C ASP A 122 11.57 1.07 -5.48
N ARG A 123 10.33 1.56 -5.36
CA ARG A 123 9.39 1.80 -6.47
C ARG A 123 9.22 0.61 -7.43
N LYS A 124 9.46 -0.60 -6.94
CA LYS A 124 9.39 -1.87 -7.69
C LYS A 124 8.31 -2.80 -7.17
N ARG A 125 7.99 -2.73 -5.89
CA ARG A 125 6.95 -3.53 -5.26
C ARG A 125 6.13 -2.70 -4.30
N ALA A 126 4.85 -3.03 -4.17
CA ALA A 126 3.98 -2.40 -3.19
C ALA A 126 3.17 -3.45 -2.43
N TRP A 127 2.98 -3.22 -1.15
CA TRP A 127 1.98 -3.86 -0.30
C TRP A 127 0.78 -2.94 -0.18
N VAL A 128 -0.42 -3.44 -0.46
CA VAL A 128 -1.69 -2.75 -0.21
C VAL A 128 -2.62 -3.70 0.50
N GLY A 129 -3.12 -3.33 1.68
CA GLY A 129 -3.93 -4.24 2.48
C GLY A 129 -5.05 -3.59 3.26
N THR A 130 -5.85 -4.45 3.89
CA THR A 130 -6.91 -4.04 4.81
C THR A 130 -6.41 -3.89 6.24
N MET A 131 -5.31 -4.59 6.60
CA MET A 131 -4.79 -4.67 7.95
C MET A 131 -4.08 -3.42 8.43
N ASN A 132 -4.44 -2.98 9.63
CA ASN A 132 -3.63 -2.04 10.40
C ASN A 132 -2.39 -2.74 10.98
N LEU A 133 -1.39 -2.00 11.42
CA LEU A 133 -0.25 -2.56 12.16
C LEU A 133 -0.61 -2.72 13.64
N THR A 134 -1.50 -3.68 13.91
CA THR A 134 -1.96 -4.07 15.25
C THR A 134 -1.80 -5.57 15.46
N GLY A 135 -1.77 -6.01 16.72
CA GLY A 135 -1.67 -7.45 17.03
C GLY A 135 -2.84 -8.25 16.46
N SER A 136 -4.06 -7.75 16.61
CA SER A 136 -5.27 -8.43 16.13
C SER A 136 -5.33 -8.57 14.62
N SER A 137 -4.83 -7.58 13.85
CA SER A 137 -4.84 -7.62 12.39
C SER A 137 -4.05 -8.80 11.82
N PHE A 138 -3.00 -9.27 12.51
CA PHE A 138 -2.14 -10.37 12.06
C PHE A 138 -2.38 -11.70 12.80
N ALA A 139 -3.21 -11.72 13.84
CA ALA A 139 -3.37 -12.91 14.68
C ALA A 139 -4.82 -13.38 14.83
N ALA A 140 -5.81 -12.52 14.57
CA ALA A 140 -7.19 -12.83 14.91
C ALA A 140 -8.23 -12.35 13.87
N ASN A 141 -7.95 -11.30 13.14
CA ASN A 141 -8.86 -10.78 12.14
C ASN A 141 -8.71 -11.53 10.80
N ARG A 142 -9.80 -11.58 10.01
CA ARG A 142 -9.72 -11.89 8.60
C ARG A 142 -9.36 -10.62 7.85
N GLU A 143 -8.15 -10.57 7.30
CA GLU A 143 -7.59 -9.43 6.58
C GLU A 143 -6.88 -9.90 5.32
N TYR A 144 -6.71 -9.01 4.35
CA TYR A 144 -6.10 -9.32 3.07
C TYR A 144 -5.09 -8.26 2.67
N ALA A 145 -4.04 -8.68 1.97
CA ALA A 145 -3.16 -7.77 1.26
C ALA A 145 -2.74 -8.35 -0.10
N LEU A 146 -2.37 -7.44 -0.98
CA LEU A 146 -1.72 -7.76 -2.24
C LEU A 146 -0.29 -7.22 -2.23
N ILE A 147 0.66 -8.06 -2.63
CA ILE A 147 2.00 -7.61 -3.00
C ILE A 147 1.97 -7.46 -4.53
N LEU A 148 2.09 -6.22 -4.98
CA LEU A 148 2.06 -5.81 -6.38
C LEU A 148 3.49 -5.59 -6.88
N ASP A 149 3.74 -5.93 -8.14
CA ASP A 149 5.00 -5.68 -8.85
C ASP A 149 4.78 -5.10 -10.26
N ASP A 150 3.54 -4.82 -10.64
CA ASP A 150 3.23 -4.06 -11.85
C ASP A 150 3.77 -2.63 -11.72
N PRO A 151 4.67 -2.19 -12.64
CA PRO A 151 5.34 -0.89 -12.51
C PRO A 151 4.38 0.29 -12.52
N ALA A 152 3.26 0.23 -13.26
CA ALA A 152 2.30 1.33 -13.35
C ALA A 152 1.49 1.45 -12.05
N GLN A 153 1.06 0.32 -11.48
CA GLN A 153 0.36 0.30 -10.19
C GLN A 153 1.26 0.79 -9.05
N VAL A 154 2.49 0.29 -8.98
CA VAL A 154 3.47 0.70 -7.95
C VAL A 154 3.81 2.18 -8.08
N ALA A 155 4.01 2.69 -9.30
CA ALA A 155 4.29 4.10 -9.54
C ALA A 155 3.13 5.00 -9.12
N GLU A 156 1.88 4.58 -9.34
CA GLU A 156 0.69 5.32 -8.91
C GLU A 156 0.59 5.40 -7.39
N ILE A 157 0.81 4.29 -6.66
CA ILE A 157 0.81 4.27 -5.19
C ILE A 157 1.91 5.20 -4.65
N ALA A 158 3.12 5.13 -5.22
CA ALA A 158 4.22 6.00 -4.82
C ALA A 158 3.90 7.48 -5.09
N LYS A 159 3.28 7.80 -6.23
CA LYS A 159 2.86 9.17 -6.57
C LYS A 159 1.84 9.72 -5.55
N VAL A 160 0.87 8.91 -5.14
CA VAL A 160 -0.11 9.31 -4.13
C VAL A 160 0.55 9.49 -2.76
N PHE A 161 1.51 8.63 -2.41
CA PHE A 161 2.30 8.82 -1.20
C PHE A 161 3.02 10.18 -1.21
N GLU A 162 3.71 10.53 -2.31
CA GLU A 162 4.46 11.81 -2.41
C GLU A 162 3.53 13.01 -2.26
N ALA A 163 2.37 12.99 -2.92
CA ALA A 163 1.41 14.08 -2.82
C ALA A 163 0.87 14.24 -1.38
N ASP A 164 0.54 13.13 -0.71
CA ASP A 164 0.08 13.18 0.67
C ASP A 164 1.20 13.60 1.64
N TRP A 165 2.44 13.20 1.35
CA TRP A 165 3.63 13.59 2.11
C TRP A 165 3.89 15.10 2.06
N GLU A 166 3.69 15.72 0.90
CA GLU A 166 3.85 17.17 0.71
C GLU A 166 2.55 17.95 0.98
N GLY A 167 1.42 17.27 1.23
CA GLY A 167 0.11 17.92 1.44
C GLY A 167 -0.53 18.43 0.15
N GLU A 168 -0.08 17.93 -1.00
CA GLU A 168 -0.58 18.30 -2.32
C GLU A 168 -1.86 17.52 -2.69
N ARG A 169 -2.67 18.10 -3.58
CA ARG A 169 -3.87 17.45 -4.13
C ARG A 169 -3.57 16.75 -5.44
N LEU A 170 -4.20 15.58 -5.64
CA LEU A 170 -4.18 14.85 -6.91
C LEU A 170 -5.59 14.65 -7.43
N ASP A 171 -5.76 14.78 -8.74
CA ASP A 171 -6.93 14.26 -9.43
C ASP A 171 -6.68 12.77 -9.76
N LEU A 172 -7.40 11.90 -9.07
CA LEU A 172 -7.35 10.44 -9.23
C LEU A 172 -8.63 9.91 -9.91
N SER A 173 -9.42 10.76 -10.55
CA SER A 173 -10.67 10.37 -11.21
C SER A 173 -10.46 9.40 -12.37
N GLN A 174 -9.28 9.43 -13.00
CA GLN A 174 -8.85 8.54 -14.09
C GLN A 174 -7.68 7.63 -13.69
N ALA A 175 -7.50 7.40 -12.38
CA ALA A 175 -6.44 6.55 -11.87
C ALA A 175 -6.62 5.09 -12.29
N LEU A 176 -5.52 4.36 -12.39
CA LEU A 176 -5.49 2.92 -12.69
C LEU A 176 -6.07 2.11 -11.52
N LEU A 177 -5.75 2.51 -10.29
CA LEU A 177 -6.25 1.88 -9.07
C LEU A 177 -7.53 2.57 -8.56
N VAL A 178 -8.18 1.92 -7.61
CA VAL A 178 -9.39 2.44 -6.97
C VAL A 178 -9.01 3.29 -5.77
N TRP A 179 -9.33 4.58 -5.82
CA TRP A 179 -8.99 5.54 -4.78
C TRP A 179 -10.24 6.15 -4.13
N ALA A 180 -10.27 6.14 -2.81
CA ALA A 180 -11.21 6.88 -1.99
C ALA A 180 -10.48 8.07 -1.33
N PRO A 181 -11.20 9.14 -0.93
CA PRO A 181 -12.61 9.36 -1.16
C PRO A 181 -12.91 9.86 -2.58
N SER A 182 -14.10 9.58 -3.06
CA SER A 182 -14.59 10.18 -4.32
C SER A 182 -14.84 11.68 -4.18
N ARG A 183 -14.89 12.21 -2.96
CA ARG A 183 -14.98 13.62 -2.62
C ARG A 183 -14.18 13.91 -1.35
N VAL A 184 -13.52 15.06 -1.31
CA VAL A 184 -12.84 15.59 -0.14
C VAL A 184 -13.67 16.67 0.55
N LEU A 185 -13.21 17.14 1.72
CA LEU A 185 -13.79 18.31 2.40
C LEU A 185 -13.82 19.50 1.43
N GLY A 186 -14.95 20.17 1.33
CA GLY A 186 -15.19 21.23 0.34
C GLY A 186 -15.76 20.76 -1.01
N GLY A 187 -16.09 19.46 -1.17
CA GLY A 187 -16.80 18.93 -2.33
C GLY A 187 -15.95 18.69 -3.57
N VAL A 188 -14.62 18.81 -3.48
CA VAL A 188 -13.70 18.53 -4.60
C VAL A 188 -13.62 17.02 -4.80
N LYS A 189 -13.75 16.57 -6.05
CA LYS A 189 -13.59 15.18 -6.42
C LYS A 189 -12.08 14.89 -6.60
N GLU A 190 -11.55 13.91 -5.85
CA GLU A 190 -10.16 13.46 -6.02
C GLU A 190 -10.08 11.98 -6.45
N GLY A 191 -10.94 11.10 -5.97
CA GLY A 191 -10.89 9.67 -6.27
C GLY A 191 -11.99 9.17 -7.22
N ASN A 192 -11.90 7.90 -7.58
CA ASN A 192 -12.75 7.20 -8.53
C ASN A 192 -13.54 6.03 -7.90
N ALA A 193 -13.45 5.82 -6.58
CA ALA A 193 -13.94 4.60 -5.93
C ALA A 193 -15.42 4.34 -6.17
N ARG A 194 -16.29 5.36 -6.03
CA ARG A 194 -17.72 5.18 -6.17
C ARG A 194 -18.11 4.69 -7.57
N GLU A 195 -17.60 5.35 -8.60
CA GLU A 195 -17.91 5.03 -10.00
C GLU A 195 -17.37 3.66 -10.38
N THR A 196 -16.12 3.36 -9.97
CA THR A 196 -15.46 2.09 -10.28
C THR A 196 -16.16 0.92 -9.60
N LEU A 197 -16.50 1.02 -8.32
CA LEU A 197 -17.21 -0.04 -7.59
C LEU A 197 -18.62 -0.26 -8.14
N LEU A 198 -19.36 0.81 -8.45
CA LEU A 198 -20.68 0.69 -9.08
C LEU A 198 -20.60 0.05 -10.47
N ALA A 199 -19.58 0.38 -11.27
CA ALA A 199 -19.38 -0.23 -12.58
C ALA A 199 -19.08 -1.73 -12.44
N LEU A 200 -18.21 -2.11 -11.49
CA LEU A 200 -17.90 -3.51 -11.19
C LEU A 200 -19.16 -4.30 -10.79
N ILE A 201 -19.95 -3.77 -9.86
CA ILE A 201 -21.18 -4.42 -9.40
C ILE A 201 -22.18 -4.59 -10.54
N ARG A 202 -22.43 -3.53 -11.34
CA ARG A 202 -23.34 -3.57 -12.48
C ARG A 202 -22.86 -4.44 -13.62
N GLY A 203 -21.56 -4.64 -13.75
CA GLY A 203 -20.91 -5.46 -14.77
C GLY A 203 -20.96 -6.96 -14.50
N ALA A 204 -21.35 -7.39 -13.30
CA ALA A 204 -21.41 -8.79 -12.96
C ALA A 204 -22.44 -9.54 -13.83
N GLN A 205 -22.02 -10.64 -14.50
CA GLN A 205 -22.85 -11.40 -15.44
C GLN A 205 -23.39 -12.70 -14.86
N ARG A 206 -22.73 -13.26 -13.83
CA ARG A 206 -23.11 -14.56 -13.25
C ARG A 206 -23.16 -14.47 -11.73
N GLU A 207 -22.04 -14.12 -11.12
CA GLU A 207 -21.90 -14.14 -9.66
C GLU A 207 -21.12 -12.90 -9.20
N LEU A 208 -21.44 -12.44 -8.01
CA LEU A 208 -20.73 -11.37 -7.31
C LEU A 208 -20.58 -11.79 -5.86
N PHE A 209 -19.33 -11.91 -5.40
CA PHE A 209 -19.00 -12.13 -4.00
C PHE A 209 -18.47 -10.83 -3.40
N LEU A 210 -19.03 -10.43 -2.28
CA LEU A 210 -18.62 -9.24 -1.55
C LEU A 210 -18.31 -9.64 -0.11
N GLU A 211 -17.13 -9.26 0.36
CA GLU A 211 -16.75 -9.34 1.76
C GLU A 211 -16.37 -7.94 2.23
N HIS A 212 -17.07 -7.43 3.22
CA HIS A 212 -16.88 -6.08 3.72
C HIS A 212 -17.27 -5.99 5.19
N GLN A 213 -16.46 -5.28 5.99
CA GLN A 213 -16.70 -5.12 7.43
C GLN A 213 -18.03 -4.40 7.71
N ALA A 214 -18.30 -3.33 6.99
CA ALA A 214 -19.50 -2.55 7.11
C ALA A 214 -19.89 -1.94 5.75
N MET A 215 -21.18 -1.97 5.43
CA MET A 215 -21.74 -1.26 4.28
C MET A 215 -22.71 -0.22 4.84
N ALA A 216 -22.41 1.06 4.60
CA ALA A 216 -23.25 2.19 4.99
C ALA A 216 -23.42 3.13 3.79
N ASP A 217 -24.52 3.93 3.80
CA ASP A 217 -24.88 4.87 2.73
C ASP A 217 -23.88 6.06 2.63
#